data_dce94d8975531c489b76fff139f13068
#
_entry.id   dce94d8975531c489b76fff139f13068
#
_cell.length_a   1.000
_cell.length_b   1.000
_cell.length_c   1.000
_cell.angle_alpha   90.00
_cell.angle_beta   90.00
_cell.angle_gamma   90.00
#
_symmetry.space_group_name_H-M   'P 1'
#
loop_
_entity.id
_entity.type
_entity.pdbx_description
1 polymer ?
#
loop_
_entity_poly.entity_id
_entity_poly.type
_entity_poly.pdbx_seq_one_letter_code
_entity_poly.pdbx_strand_id
1 'polypeptide(L)'
;MLLPEIDEKATINNVRRFFEHEVDRIARVAQEDLSGLKSPMMSDMPKSASNGNHVDERLTKQIQARVMLDQIKFALSCINYPYRQILEARYVDGMSWLDLGNRFKYSPRQLMRKRDLAFLYFADTFETVHDFHIYDE
;
A
#
# COMPACT_ATOMS: atom_id res chain seq x y z
N MET A 1 -27.84 -5.18 -14.78
CA MET A 1 -26.77 -4.56 -13.99
C MET A 1 -25.88 -3.71 -14.85
N LEU A 2 -25.59 -2.50 -14.40
CA LEU A 2 -24.69 -1.61 -15.11
C LEU A 2 -23.22 -1.97 -14.89
N LEU A 3 -22.92 -2.62 -13.77
CA LEU A 3 -21.59 -3.07 -13.46
C LEU A 3 -21.55 -4.58 -13.35
N PRO A 4 -20.42 -5.20 -13.70
CA PRO A 4 -20.27 -6.64 -13.53
C PRO A 4 -20.44 -7.04 -12.05
N GLU A 5 -21.02 -8.20 -11.82
CA GLU A 5 -21.11 -8.73 -10.47
C GLU A 5 -19.78 -9.28 -10.02
N ILE A 6 -19.45 -9.03 -8.76
CA ILE A 6 -18.19 -9.47 -8.17
C ILE A 6 -18.45 -10.45 -7.03
N ASP A 7 -17.47 -11.33 -6.82
CA ASP A 7 -17.40 -12.15 -5.61
C ASP A 7 -16.78 -11.27 -4.52
N GLU A 8 -17.63 -10.71 -3.64
CA GLU A 8 -17.16 -9.76 -2.63
C GLU A 8 -16.15 -10.38 -1.69
N LYS A 9 -16.41 -11.58 -1.22
CA LYS A 9 -15.51 -12.25 -0.27
C LYS A 9 -14.13 -12.51 -0.89
N ALA A 10 -14.10 -13.00 -2.12
CA ALA A 10 -12.85 -13.24 -2.82
C ALA A 10 -12.11 -11.93 -3.11
N THR A 11 -12.84 -10.88 -3.47
CA THR A 11 -12.27 -9.55 -3.70
C THR A 11 -11.66 -9.00 -2.41
N ILE A 12 -12.38 -9.08 -1.30
CA ILE A 12 -11.87 -8.66 0.02
C ILE A 12 -10.56 -9.39 0.34
N ASN A 13 -10.54 -10.71 0.17
CA ASN A 13 -9.33 -11.49 0.45
C ASN A 13 -8.17 -11.10 -0.45
N ASN A 14 -8.45 -10.78 -1.71
CA ASN A 14 -7.43 -10.35 -2.67
C ASN A 14 -6.81 -9.01 -2.26
N VAL A 15 -7.64 -8.03 -1.92
CA VAL A 15 -7.17 -6.72 -1.44
C VAL A 15 -6.45 -6.86 -0.10
N ARG A 16 -7.00 -7.68 0.81
CA ARG A 16 -6.36 -7.89 2.10
C ARG A 16 -4.94 -8.40 1.96
N ARG A 17 -4.71 -9.37 1.07
CA ARG A 17 -3.36 -9.90 0.84
C ARG A 17 -2.42 -8.81 0.33
N PHE A 18 -2.90 -7.94 -0.53
CA PHE A 18 -2.12 -6.81 -1.00
C PHE A 18 -1.69 -5.91 0.15
N PHE A 19 -2.63 -5.52 1.01
CA PHE A 19 -2.33 -4.66 2.15
C PHE A 19 -1.45 -5.35 3.19
N GLU A 20 -1.65 -6.63 3.44
CA GLU A 20 -0.89 -7.35 4.47
C GLU A 20 0.52 -7.73 4.03
N HIS A 21 0.73 -7.93 2.74
CA HIS A 21 2.02 -8.45 2.25
C HIS A 21 2.81 -7.45 1.41
N GLU A 22 2.18 -6.47 0.79
CA GLU A 22 2.87 -5.60 -0.15
C GLU A 22 2.91 -4.13 0.26
N VAL A 23 1.82 -3.59 0.81
CA VAL A 23 1.75 -2.14 1.11
C VAL A 23 2.81 -1.73 2.12
N ASP A 24 3.03 -2.52 3.17
CA ASP A 24 4.05 -2.23 4.16
C ASP A 24 5.45 -2.17 3.52
N ARG A 25 5.74 -3.13 2.67
CA ARG A 25 7.03 -3.15 1.97
C ARG A 25 7.17 -1.96 1.02
N ILE A 26 6.12 -1.65 0.28
CA ILE A 26 6.11 -0.49 -0.62
C ILE A 26 6.38 0.79 0.18
N ALA A 27 5.71 0.95 1.32
CA ALA A 27 5.89 2.14 2.15
C ALA A 27 7.32 2.23 2.68
N ARG A 28 7.88 1.12 3.13
CA ARG A 28 9.27 1.10 3.64
C ARG A 28 10.28 1.44 2.54
N VAL A 29 10.13 0.84 1.37
CA VAL A 29 11.04 1.09 0.25
C VAL A 29 10.92 2.54 -0.21
N ALA A 30 9.70 3.06 -0.29
CA ALA A 30 9.45 4.44 -0.71
C ALA A 30 10.09 5.45 0.24
N GLN A 31 10.18 5.12 1.52
CA GLN A 31 10.70 6.00 2.56
C GLN A 31 12.17 5.73 2.90
N GLU A 32 12.80 4.76 2.25
CA GLU A 32 14.18 4.40 2.52
C GLU A 32 15.10 5.58 2.23
N ASP A 33 16.02 5.85 3.17
CA ASP A 33 17.02 6.89 2.98
C ASP A 33 18.20 6.32 2.18
N LEU A 34 18.32 6.76 0.96
CA LEU A 34 19.40 6.34 0.07
C LEU A 34 20.58 7.30 0.03
N SER A 35 20.57 8.35 0.87
CA SER A 35 21.63 9.36 0.85
C SER A 35 23.01 8.75 1.11
N GLY A 36 23.08 7.73 1.96
CA GLY A 36 24.34 7.04 2.24
C GLY A 36 24.95 6.34 1.04
N LEU A 37 24.16 6.01 0.05
CA LEU A 37 24.64 5.35 -1.16
C LEU A 37 25.32 6.31 -2.12
N LYS A 38 25.17 7.61 -1.90
CA LYS A 38 25.80 8.66 -2.70
C LYS A 38 26.96 9.29 -1.97
N SER A 39 27.61 8.57 -1.08
CA SER A 39 28.72 9.07 -0.31
C SER A 39 29.83 9.59 -1.24
N PRO A 40 30.43 10.75 -0.94
CA PRO A 40 31.55 11.28 -1.75
C PRO A 40 32.73 10.32 -1.81
N MET A 41 32.90 9.48 -0.85
CA MET A 41 34.00 8.51 -0.85
C MET A 41 33.95 7.56 -2.04
N MET A 42 32.76 7.36 -2.60
CA MET A 42 32.63 6.50 -3.77
C MET A 42 33.27 7.10 -5.01
N SER A 43 33.39 8.41 -5.05
CA SER A 43 34.01 9.10 -6.19
C SER A 43 35.50 8.96 -6.23
N ASP A 44 36.15 8.67 -5.10
CA ASP A 44 37.60 8.56 -5.01
C ASP A 44 38.11 7.16 -5.34
N MET A 45 37.20 6.21 -5.50
CA MET A 45 37.57 4.83 -5.77
C MET A 45 37.30 4.48 -7.22
N PRO A 46 38.17 3.65 -7.84
CA PRO A 46 37.84 3.11 -9.15
C PRO A 46 36.50 2.36 -9.06
N LYS A 47 35.56 2.86 -9.79
CA LYS A 47 34.20 2.27 -9.71
C LYS A 47 34.12 1.03 -10.56
N SER A 48 33.69 -0.06 -9.95
CA SER A 48 33.23 -1.17 -10.74
C SER A 48 31.86 -0.82 -11.30
N ALA A 49 31.55 -1.28 -12.49
CA ALA A 49 30.26 -1.04 -13.10
C ALA A 49 29.11 -1.59 -12.22
N SER A 50 29.38 -2.67 -11.49
CA SER A 50 28.38 -3.29 -10.63
C SER A 50 27.93 -2.38 -9.47
N ASN A 51 28.83 -1.59 -8.90
CA ASN A 51 28.48 -0.70 -7.79
C ASN A 51 27.55 0.41 -8.25
N GLY A 52 27.82 1.01 -9.43
CA GLY A 52 26.94 2.00 -10.01
C GLY A 52 25.58 1.44 -10.35
N ASN A 53 25.55 0.22 -10.90
CA ASN A 53 24.29 -0.44 -11.24
C ASN A 53 23.44 -0.72 -10.02
N HIS A 54 24.03 -1.14 -8.90
CA HIS A 54 23.29 -1.39 -7.67
C HIS A 54 22.63 -0.12 -7.12
N VAL A 55 23.34 0.99 -7.15
CA VAL A 55 22.79 2.28 -6.72
C VAL A 55 21.64 2.69 -7.62
N ASP A 56 21.81 2.56 -8.93
CA ASP A 56 20.75 2.91 -9.89
C ASP A 56 19.53 2.01 -9.73
N GLU A 57 19.74 0.72 -9.52
CA GLU A 57 18.65 -0.21 -9.31
C GLU A 57 17.85 0.11 -8.04
N ARG A 58 18.53 0.47 -6.96
CA ARG A 58 17.87 0.83 -5.71
C ARG A 58 17.10 2.13 -5.83
N LEU A 59 17.67 3.11 -6.52
CA LEU A 59 16.97 4.37 -6.79
C LEU A 59 15.74 4.13 -7.66
N THR A 60 15.86 3.29 -8.68
CA THR A 60 14.74 2.95 -9.55
C THR A 60 13.63 2.28 -8.75
N LYS A 61 13.97 1.32 -7.88
CA LYS A 61 12.99 0.67 -7.01
C LYS A 61 12.30 1.67 -6.10
N GLN A 62 13.08 2.60 -5.53
CA GLN A 62 12.51 3.61 -4.64
C GLN A 62 11.53 4.51 -5.38
N ILE A 63 11.89 4.93 -6.60
CA ILE A 63 11.02 5.78 -7.40
C ILE A 63 9.73 5.03 -7.73
N GLN A 64 9.83 3.77 -8.14
CA GLN A 64 8.67 2.93 -8.41
C GLN A 64 7.79 2.77 -7.18
N ALA A 65 8.41 2.54 -6.02
CA ALA A 65 7.67 2.41 -4.76
C ALA A 65 6.97 3.70 -4.38
N ARG A 66 7.62 4.86 -4.59
CA ARG A 66 7.00 6.16 -4.32
C ARG A 66 5.81 6.41 -5.22
N VAL A 67 5.92 6.10 -6.51
CA VAL A 67 4.81 6.23 -7.44
C VAL A 67 3.66 5.34 -6.99
N MET A 68 3.95 4.08 -6.65
CA MET A 68 2.92 3.15 -6.19
C MET A 68 2.28 3.63 -4.90
N LEU A 69 3.08 4.12 -3.94
CA LEU A 69 2.55 4.63 -2.68
C LEU A 69 1.64 5.84 -2.91
N ASP A 70 2.02 6.73 -3.82
CA ASP A 70 1.19 7.88 -4.18
C ASP A 70 -0.14 7.43 -4.79
N GLN A 71 -0.10 6.43 -5.65
CA GLN A 71 -1.31 5.86 -6.25
C GLN A 71 -2.22 5.23 -5.19
N ILE A 72 -1.63 4.52 -4.23
CA ILE A 72 -2.37 3.93 -3.11
C ILE A 72 -3.02 5.04 -2.27
N LYS A 73 -2.25 6.06 -1.92
CA LYS A 73 -2.76 7.18 -1.12
C LYS A 73 -3.86 7.94 -1.85
N PHE A 74 -3.71 8.14 -3.15
CA PHE A 74 -4.74 8.79 -3.95
C PHE A 74 -6.03 7.97 -3.95
N ALA A 75 -5.92 6.65 -4.17
CA ALA A 75 -7.10 5.78 -4.14
C ALA A 75 -7.78 5.81 -2.77
N LEU A 76 -6.98 5.81 -1.69
CA LEU A 76 -7.52 5.93 -0.33
C LEU A 76 -8.22 7.27 -0.12
N SER A 77 -7.69 8.34 -0.71
CA SER A 77 -8.30 9.67 -0.58
C SER A 77 -9.70 9.74 -1.20
N CYS A 78 -10.03 8.82 -2.09
CA CYS A 78 -11.35 8.74 -2.71
C CYS A 78 -12.35 7.93 -1.87
N ILE A 79 -11.93 7.40 -0.73
CA ILE A 79 -12.77 6.59 0.14
C ILE A 79 -13.22 7.43 1.33
N ASN A 80 -14.48 7.27 1.72
CA ASN A 80 -15.08 8.05 2.80
C ASN A 80 -14.57 7.62 4.18
N TYR A 81 -14.70 8.55 5.13
CA TYR A 81 -14.50 8.27 6.55
C TYR A 81 -15.55 7.25 7.02
N PRO A 82 -15.23 6.26 7.86
CA PRO A 82 -13.92 6.04 8.50
C PRO A 82 -13.01 5.06 7.74
N TYR A 83 -13.44 4.58 6.61
CA TYR A 83 -12.78 3.50 5.88
C TYR A 83 -11.36 3.85 5.46
N ARG A 84 -11.18 5.04 4.93
CA ARG A 84 -9.86 5.54 4.55
C ARG A 84 -8.92 5.56 5.74
N GLN A 85 -9.38 6.14 6.86
CA GLN A 85 -8.54 6.31 8.04
C GLN A 85 -8.13 4.98 8.65
N ILE A 86 -9.02 3.99 8.61
CA ILE A 86 -8.71 2.65 9.10
C ILE A 86 -7.57 2.04 8.29
N LEU A 87 -7.65 2.09 6.96
CA LEU A 87 -6.62 1.51 6.11
C LEU A 87 -5.30 2.27 6.21
N GLU A 88 -5.34 3.60 6.21
CA GLU A 88 -4.12 4.40 6.34
C GLU A 88 -3.44 4.16 7.69
N ALA A 89 -4.19 4.24 8.77
CA ALA A 89 -3.63 4.09 10.10
C ALA A 89 -3.04 2.70 10.31
N ARG A 90 -3.73 1.67 9.84
CA ARG A 90 -3.26 0.30 10.03
C ARG A 90 -2.08 -0.06 9.14
N TYR A 91 -2.19 0.23 7.84
CA TYR A 91 -1.27 -0.33 6.85
C TYR A 91 -0.18 0.63 6.39
N VAL A 92 -0.41 1.92 6.47
CA VAL A 92 0.60 2.92 6.15
C VAL A 92 1.34 3.37 7.41
N ASP A 93 0.58 3.67 8.46
CA ASP A 93 1.16 4.21 9.71
C ASP A 93 1.53 3.13 10.73
N GLY A 94 1.11 1.90 10.52
CA GLY A 94 1.49 0.77 11.36
C GLY A 94 0.77 0.66 12.70
N MET A 95 -0.38 1.31 12.84
CA MET A 95 -1.16 1.25 14.08
C MET A 95 -1.74 -0.14 14.30
N SER A 96 -1.74 -0.62 15.56
CA SER A 96 -2.32 -1.91 15.89
C SER A 96 -3.84 -1.88 15.80
N TRP A 97 -4.44 -3.05 15.61
CA TRP A 97 -5.91 -3.16 15.61
C TRP A 97 -6.50 -2.74 16.94
N LEU A 98 -5.82 -3.05 18.04
CA LEU A 98 -6.29 -2.63 19.37
C LEU A 98 -6.35 -1.12 19.48
N ASP A 99 -5.29 -0.43 19.06
CA ASP A 99 -5.23 1.03 19.12
C ASP A 99 -6.28 1.65 18.21
N LEU A 100 -6.50 1.07 17.03
CA LEU A 100 -7.55 1.53 16.11
C LEU A 100 -8.93 1.38 16.72
N GLY A 101 -9.19 0.23 17.35
CA GLY A 101 -10.47 0.02 18.03
C GLY A 101 -10.72 1.06 19.11
N ASN A 102 -9.69 1.37 19.89
CA ASN A 102 -9.78 2.39 20.93
C ASN A 102 -9.97 3.79 20.35
N ARG A 103 -9.26 4.11 19.26
CA ARG A 103 -9.34 5.42 18.63
C ARG A 103 -10.70 5.69 18.02
N PHE A 104 -11.26 4.72 17.31
CA PHE A 104 -12.55 4.85 16.63
C PHE A 104 -13.73 4.42 17.51
N LYS A 105 -13.44 3.85 18.68
CA LYS A 105 -14.45 3.32 19.59
C LYS A 105 -15.31 2.25 18.94
N TYR A 106 -14.66 1.38 18.19
CA TYR A 106 -15.30 0.22 17.59
C TYR A 106 -14.90 -1.04 18.35
N SER A 107 -15.85 -1.97 18.48
CA SER A 107 -15.51 -3.31 18.93
C SER A 107 -14.63 -4.01 17.89
N PRO A 108 -13.87 -5.05 18.27
CA PRO A 108 -13.08 -5.78 17.30
C PRO A 108 -13.90 -6.29 16.11
N ARG A 109 -15.12 -6.72 16.36
CA ARG A 109 -16.00 -7.22 15.31
C ARG A 109 -16.44 -6.11 14.36
N GLN A 110 -16.84 -4.96 14.91
CA GLN A 110 -17.20 -3.80 14.10
C GLN A 110 -16.02 -3.33 13.25
N LEU A 111 -14.84 -3.31 13.86
CA LEU A 111 -13.62 -2.88 13.16
C LEU A 111 -13.30 -3.79 11.97
N MET A 112 -13.45 -5.11 12.14
CA MET A 112 -13.23 -6.04 11.04
C MET A 112 -14.25 -5.87 9.92
N ARG A 113 -15.50 -5.59 10.25
CA ARG A 113 -16.51 -5.28 9.24
C ARG A 113 -16.19 -4.02 8.47
N LYS A 114 -15.76 -2.98 9.17
CA LYS A 114 -15.34 -1.72 8.53
C LYS A 114 -14.13 -1.94 7.64
N ARG A 115 -13.17 -2.73 8.10
CA ARG A 115 -11.99 -3.09 7.30
C ARG A 115 -12.40 -3.77 6.00
N ASP A 116 -13.29 -4.74 6.07
CA ASP A 116 -13.71 -5.49 4.90
C ASP A 116 -14.41 -4.60 3.87
N LEU A 117 -15.28 -3.70 4.33
CA LEU A 117 -15.91 -2.72 3.45
C LEU A 117 -14.87 -1.77 2.86
N ALA A 118 -13.88 -1.36 3.67
CA ALA A 118 -12.81 -0.50 3.18
C ALA A 118 -12.03 -1.17 2.06
N PHE A 119 -11.78 -2.48 2.17
CA PHE A 119 -11.11 -3.22 1.10
C PHE A 119 -11.92 -3.25 -0.18
N LEU A 120 -13.24 -3.43 -0.09
CA LEU A 120 -14.09 -3.38 -1.27
C LEU A 120 -14.06 -2.01 -1.93
N TYR A 121 -14.12 -0.95 -1.13
CA TYR A 121 -14.07 0.42 -1.67
C TYR A 121 -12.71 0.69 -2.31
N PHE A 122 -11.63 0.19 -1.70
CA PHE A 122 -10.30 0.32 -2.30
C PHE A 122 -10.22 -0.39 -3.65
N ALA A 123 -10.80 -1.58 -3.77
CA ALA A 123 -10.82 -2.30 -5.04
C ALA A 123 -11.45 -1.43 -6.14
N ASP A 124 -12.52 -0.70 -5.80
CA ASP A 124 -13.18 0.19 -6.75
C ASP A 124 -12.31 1.39 -7.13
N THR A 125 -11.68 2.03 -6.14
CA THR A 125 -10.92 3.26 -6.39
C THR A 125 -9.55 3.00 -7.02
N PHE A 126 -9.00 1.81 -6.85
CA PHE A 126 -7.68 1.43 -7.36
C PHE A 126 -7.74 0.70 -8.71
N GLU A 127 -8.92 0.45 -9.21
CA GLU A 127 -9.15 -0.39 -10.39
C GLU A 127 -8.34 0.04 -11.60
N THR A 128 -8.16 1.34 -11.80
CA THR A 128 -7.41 1.85 -12.96
C THR A 128 -5.92 1.56 -12.88
N VAL A 129 -5.40 1.34 -11.69
CA VAL A 129 -3.99 0.97 -11.48
C VAL A 129 -3.84 -0.53 -11.54
N HIS A 130 -4.67 -1.23 -10.78
CA HIS A 130 -4.70 -2.69 -10.74
C HIS A 130 -6.09 -3.13 -10.30
N ASP A 131 -6.70 -4.02 -11.05
CA ASP A 131 -8.04 -4.51 -10.77
C ASP A 131 -7.97 -5.72 -9.82
N PHE A 132 -8.33 -5.48 -8.56
CA PHE A 132 -8.38 -6.54 -7.55
C PHE A 132 -9.71 -7.29 -7.55
N HIS A 133 -10.69 -6.84 -8.32
CA HIS A 133 -11.99 -7.50 -8.32
C HIS A 133 -11.90 -8.93 -8.82
N ILE A 134 -12.60 -9.81 -8.15
CA ILE A 134 -12.81 -11.18 -8.61
C ILE A 134 -14.26 -11.23 -9.08
N TYR A 135 -14.45 -11.54 -10.35
CA TYR A 135 -15.77 -11.47 -10.96
C TYR A 135 -16.49 -12.81 -10.85
N ASP A 136 -17.79 -12.74 -10.66
CA ASP A 136 -18.64 -13.92 -10.73
C ASP A 136 -18.79 -14.34 -12.19
N GLU A 137 -18.80 -15.64 -12.41
CA GLU A 137 -19.00 -16.19 -13.74
C GLU A 137 -20.46 -16.39 -14.10
#